data_065e25041bbf587ee8977a2d8050c289
#
_entry.id   065e25041bbf587ee8977a2d8050c289
#
_cell.length_a   1.000
_cell.length_b   1.000
_cell.length_c   1.000
_cell.angle_alpha   90.00
_cell.angle_beta   90.00
_cell.angle_gamma   90.00
#
_symmetry.space_group_name_H-M   'P 1'
#
loop_
_entity.id
_entity.type
_entity.pdbx_description
1 polymer ?
#
loop_
_entity_poly.entity_id
_entity_poly.type
_entity_poly.pdbx_seq_one_letter_code
_entity_poly.pdbx_strand_id
1 'polypeptide(L)'
;IQDDVFIQTGYSNYVPKFCKWEKLISYEKMNQFIEEADTIITHGGPATFMAVIAKGKSPIIVPRLKKFGEHVNDHQLEFVEKVLNVYNLTVITNISDLNSYISNFDERKKSDLKSKNNLFMEKFIDMINQLMETGDIKYD
;
A
#
# COMPACT_ATOMS: atom_id res chain seq x y z
N ILE A 1 -17.42 -0.32 11.66
CA ILE A 1 -16.43 0.77 11.74
C ILE A 1 -17.23 2.06 11.67
N GLN A 2 -17.16 2.89 12.70
CA GLN A 2 -17.81 4.22 12.75
C GLN A 2 -16.89 5.34 12.21
N ASP A 3 -15.83 4.98 11.51
CA ASP A 3 -14.82 5.90 11.04
C ASP A 3 -15.20 6.52 9.69
N ASP A 4 -14.70 7.69 9.38
CA ASP A 4 -14.87 8.31 8.06
C ASP A 4 -13.98 7.56 7.05
N VAL A 5 -14.60 6.71 6.24
CA VAL A 5 -13.92 5.87 5.25
C VAL A 5 -14.11 6.43 3.86
N PHE A 6 -13.03 6.48 3.09
CA PHE A 6 -13.04 6.76 1.67
C PHE A 6 -12.42 5.60 0.88
N ILE A 7 -13.05 5.19 -0.22
CA ILE A 7 -12.56 4.12 -1.10
C ILE A 7 -12.40 4.63 -2.54
N GLN A 8 -11.20 4.50 -3.08
CA GLN A 8 -11.00 4.57 -4.52
C GLN A 8 -11.26 3.19 -5.12
N THR A 9 -12.34 3.04 -5.88
CA THR A 9 -12.77 1.73 -6.38
C THR A 9 -12.08 1.31 -7.68
N GLY A 10 -11.47 2.25 -8.40
CA GLY A 10 -10.81 1.97 -9.68
C GLY A 10 -11.78 1.38 -10.69
N TYR A 11 -11.38 0.25 -11.26
CA TYR A 11 -12.19 -0.51 -12.24
C TYR A 11 -13.06 -1.60 -11.61
N SER A 12 -13.16 -1.65 -10.28
CA SER A 12 -14.05 -2.59 -9.59
C SER A 12 -15.52 -2.32 -9.94
N ASN A 13 -16.30 -3.39 -10.07
CA ASN A 13 -17.76 -3.32 -10.21
C ASN A 13 -18.47 -3.19 -8.85
N TYR A 14 -17.74 -3.31 -7.76
CA TYR A 14 -18.29 -3.16 -6.42
C TYR A 14 -18.62 -1.68 -6.13
N VAL A 15 -19.83 -1.43 -5.66
CA VAL A 15 -20.27 -0.11 -5.23
C VAL A 15 -20.38 -0.09 -3.70
N PRO A 16 -19.50 0.64 -3.00
CA PRO A 16 -19.58 0.78 -1.55
C PRO A 16 -20.88 1.44 -1.10
N LYS A 17 -21.55 0.88 -0.07
CA LYS A 17 -22.88 1.35 0.39
C LYS A 17 -22.80 2.23 1.64
N PHE A 18 -21.71 2.13 2.41
CA PHE A 18 -21.62 2.71 3.76
C PHE A 18 -20.45 3.67 3.93
N CYS A 19 -19.80 4.08 2.84
CA CYS A 19 -18.70 5.04 2.87
C CYS A 19 -18.66 5.88 1.60
N LYS A 20 -17.90 6.96 1.63
CA LYS A 20 -17.62 7.78 0.44
C LYS A 20 -16.71 7.01 -0.51
N TRP A 21 -16.92 7.16 -1.80
CA TRP A 21 -16.06 6.51 -2.80
C TRP A 21 -16.04 7.29 -4.12
N GLU A 22 -14.98 7.11 -4.87
CA GLU A 22 -14.84 7.56 -6.26
C GLU A 22 -14.10 6.49 -7.07
N LYS A 23 -14.34 6.44 -8.36
CA LYS A 23 -13.63 5.50 -9.24
C LYS A 23 -12.15 5.84 -9.33
N LEU A 24 -11.86 7.05 -9.72
CA LEU A 24 -10.49 7.59 -9.85
C LEU A 24 -10.48 8.98 -9.25
N ILE A 25 -9.42 9.31 -8.54
CA ILE A 25 -9.19 10.64 -7.98
C ILE A 25 -7.93 11.25 -8.57
N SER A 26 -7.83 12.59 -8.54
CA SER A 26 -6.63 13.29 -8.99
C SER A 26 -5.42 12.99 -8.09
N TYR A 27 -4.24 13.24 -8.61
CA TYR A 27 -3.00 13.10 -7.84
C TYR A 27 -3.00 13.99 -6.59
N GLU A 28 -3.47 15.22 -6.71
CA GLU A 28 -3.57 16.17 -5.61
C GLU A 28 -4.51 15.66 -4.51
N LYS A 29 -5.68 15.15 -4.90
CA LYS A 29 -6.65 14.59 -3.97
C LYS A 29 -6.13 13.33 -3.29
N MET A 30 -5.40 12.48 -4.02
CA MET A 30 -4.72 11.32 -3.46
C MET A 30 -3.71 11.73 -2.39
N ASN A 31 -2.86 12.71 -2.69
CA ASN A 31 -1.88 13.22 -1.73
C ASN A 31 -2.54 13.79 -0.48
N GLN A 32 -3.63 14.55 -0.64
CA GLN A 32 -4.39 15.09 0.48
C GLN A 32 -4.93 13.97 1.38
N PHE A 33 -5.58 12.95 0.80
CA PHE A 33 -6.08 11.82 1.56
C PHE A 33 -4.98 11.02 2.26
N ILE A 34 -3.81 10.86 1.63
CA ILE A 34 -2.65 10.21 2.26
C ILE A 34 -2.18 11.04 3.48
N GLU A 35 -2.21 12.35 3.40
CA GLU A 35 -1.81 13.22 4.52
C GLU A 35 -2.82 13.21 5.66
N GLU A 36 -4.10 13.20 5.36
CA GLU A 36 -5.19 13.29 6.34
C GLU A 36 -5.51 11.94 7.02
N ALA A 37 -5.38 10.82 6.29
CA ALA A 37 -5.78 9.52 6.79
C ALA A 37 -4.88 9.01 7.93
N ASP A 38 -5.48 8.47 8.98
CA ASP A 38 -4.79 7.76 10.06
C ASP A 38 -4.38 6.35 9.59
N THR A 39 -5.26 5.64 8.90
CA THR A 39 -5.02 4.30 8.37
C THR A 39 -5.16 4.30 6.85
N ILE A 40 -4.16 3.77 6.17
CA ILE A 40 -4.14 3.70 4.70
C ILE A 40 -3.98 2.26 4.28
N ILE A 41 -4.91 1.79 3.45
CA ILE A 41 -4.88 0.44 2.87
C ILE A 41 -4.61 0.59 1.38
N THR A 42 -3.61 -0.13 0.86
CA THR A 42 -3.25 -0.10 -0.55
C THR A 42 -3.15 -1.49 -1.13
N HIS A 43 -3.31 -1.61 -2.46
CA HIS A 43 -2.89 -2.81 -3.15
C HIS A 43 -1.35 -2.88 -3.26
N GLY A 44 -0.79 -4.01 -3.68
CA GLY A 44 0.66 -4.23 -3.78
C GLY A 44 1.35 -3.51 -4.95
N GLY A 45 0.70 -2.56 -5.61
CA GLY A 45 1.30 -1.75 -6.67
C GLY A 45 2.32 -0.76 -6.10
N PRO A 46 3.60 -0.78 -6.55
CA PRO A 46 4.68 -0.01 -5.95
C PRO A 46 4.39 1.49 -5.85
N ALA A 47 3.88 2.09 -6.93
CA ALA A 47 3.64 3.53 -6.98
C ALA A 47 2.72 4.02 -5.85
N THR A 48 1.69 3.25 -5.51
CA THR A 48 0.71 3.67 -4.50
C THR A 48 1.25 3.56 -3.08
N PHE A 49 1.75 2.39 -2.68
CA PHE A 49 2.21 2.24 -1.30
C PHE A 49 3.52 3.01 -1.04
N MET A 50 4.34 3.22 -2.07
CA MET A 50 5.53 4.05 -1.96
C MET A 50 5.20 5.53 -1.75
N ALA A 51 4.15 6.05 -2.38
CA ALA A 51 3.67 7.39 -2.11
C ALA A 51 3.28 7.59 -0.64
N VAL A 52 2.68 6.58 -0.02
CA VAL A 52 2.35 6.57 1.42
C VAL A 52 3.61 6.60 2.29
N ILE A 53 4.58 5.75 1.96
CA ILE A 53 5.85 5.67 2.70
C ILE A 53 6.64 6.97 2.56
N ALA A 54 6.68 7.58 1.39
CA ALA A 54 7.33 8.87 1.15
C ALA A 54 6.78 10.00 2.02
N LYS A 55 5.50 9.90 2.44
CA LYS A 55 4.87 10.81 3.41
C LYS A 55 5.14 10.44 4.88
N GLY A 56 6.01 9.47 5.14
CA GLY A 56 6.35 9.01 6.48
C GLY A 56 5.25 8.18 7.15
N LYS A 57 4.31 7.63 6.37
CA LYS A 57 3.23 6.78 6.86
C LYS A 57 3.46 5.32 6.48
N SER A 58 2.90 4.39 7.26
CA SER A 58 2.97 2.96 6.99
C SER A 58 1.65 2.45 6.43
N PRO A 59 1.61 1.98 5.17
CA PRO A 59 0.40 1.40 4.62
C PRO A 59 0.17 -0.03 5.12
N ILE A 60 -1.10 -0.43 5.17
CA ILE A 60 -1.49 -1.84 5.14
C ILE A 60 -1.56 -2.25 3.67
N ILE A 61 -0.78 -3.22 3.26
CA ILE A 61 -0.70 -3.67 1.88
C ILE A 61 -1.51 -4.95 1.71
N VAL A 62 -2.48 -4.92 0.80
CA VAL A 62 -3.30 -6.07 0.40
C VAL A 62 -3.02 -6.35 -1.08
N PRO A 63 -2.03 -7.21 -1.40
CA PRO A 63 -1.66 -7.46 -2.79
C PRO A 63 -2.80 -8.12 -3.55
N ARG A 64 -2.97 -7.75 -4.82
CA ARG A 64 -3.87 -8.45 -5.73
C ARG A 64 -3.27 -9.81 -6.07
N LEU A 65 -4.08 -10.86 -6.00
CA LEU A 65 -3.64 -12.23 -6.21
C LEU A 65 -4.28 -12.84 -7.46
N LYS A 66 -3.47 -13.55 -8.25
CA LYS A 66 -3.93 -14.27 -9.45
C LYS A 66 -5.02 -15.28 -9.12
N LYS A 67 -4.91 -15.97 -7.98
CA LYS A 67 -5.89 -16.99 -7.55
C LYS A 67 -7.33 -16.46 -7.39
N PHE A 68 -7.49 -15.14 -7.24
CA PHE A 68 -8.79 -14.48 -7.17
C PHE A 68 -9.20 -13.79 -8.47
N GLY A 69 -8.40 -13.92 -9.54
CA GLY A 69 -8.65 -13.24 -10.81
C GLY A 69 -8.41 -11.72 -10.77
N GLU A 70 -7.74 -11.23 -9.73
CA GLU A 70 -7.52 -9.80 -9.51
C GLU A 70 -6.33 -9.25 -10.31
N HIS A 71 -5.44 -10.12 -10.75
CA HIS A 71 -4.27 -9.79 -11.56
C HIS A 71 -3.87 -10.96 -12.46
N VAL A 72 -3.12 -10.68 -13.52
CA VAL A 72 -2.61 -11.70 -14.47
C VAL A 72 -1.51 -12.58 -13.89
N ASN A 73 -0.81 -12.10 -12.85
CA ASN A 73 0.28 -12.77 -12.16
C ASN A 73 0.34 -12.36 -10.68
N ASP A 74 1.27 -12.94 -9.93
CA ASP A 74 1.50 -12.64 -8.51
C ASP A 74 2.70 -11.69 -8.29
N HIS A 75 3.13 -10.93 -9.29
CA HIS A 75 4.26 -10.00 -9.19
C HIS A 75 4.10 -8.95 -8.08
N GLN A 76 2.87 -8.53 -7.78
CA GLN A 76 2.64 -7.60 -6.65
C GLN A 76 3.02 -8.24 -5.33
N LEU A 77 2.66 -9.51 -5.13
CA LEU A 77 3.02 -10.24 -3.92
C LEU A 77 4.54 -10.45 -3.83
N GLU A 78 5.17 -10.92 -4.92
CA GLU A 78 6.62 -11.12 -4.97
C GLU A 78 7.40 -9.84 -4.70
N PHE A 79 6.96 -8.71 -5.29
CA PHE A 79 7.58 -7.41 -5.05
C PHE A 79 7.43 -6.97 -3.60
N VAL A 80 6.22 -7.06 -3.06
CA VAL A 80 5.93 -6.69 -1.67
C VAL A 80 6.73 -7.56 -0.69
N GLU A 81 6.88 -8.86 -0.93
CA GLU A 81 7.70 -9.75 -0.11
C GLU A 81 9.19 -9.36 -0.10
N LYS A 82 9.73 -8.95 -1.25
CA LYS A 82 11.10 -8.43 -1.33
C LYS A 82 11.26 -7.14 -0.50
N VAL A 83 10.28 -6.25 -0.57
CA VAL A 83 10.27 -4.98 0.17
C VAL A 83 10.06 -5.20 1.67
N LEU A 84 9.23 -6.19 2.06
CA LEU A 84 8.99 -6.56 3.46
C LEU A 84 10.26 -6.88 4.23
N ASN A 85 11.19 -7.60 3.61
CA ASN A 85 12.44 -7.98 4.25
C ASN A 85 13.34 -6.76 4.58
N VAL A 86 13.11 -5.65 3.90
CA VAL A 86 13.86 -4.40 4.09
C VAL A 86 13.10 -3.44 5.02
N TYR A 87 11.79 -3.48 4.97
CA TYR A 87 10.90 -2.57 5.68
C TYR A 87 9.85 -3.35 6.45
N ASN A 88 9.69 -3.06 7.71
CA ASN A 88 8.67 -3.69 8.56
C ASN A 88 7.25 -3.25 8.15
N LEU A 89 6.82 -3.65 6.95
CA LEU A 89 5.49 -3.33 6.40
C LEU A 89 4.45 -4.36 6.84
N THR A 90 3.21 -3.93 6.93
CA THR A 90 2.08 -4.82 7.18
C THR A 90 1.51 -5.30 5.86
N VAL A 91 1.59 -6.60 5.59
CA VAL A 91 1.03 -7.23 4.39
C VAL A 91 -0.02 -8.26 4.79
N ILE A 92 -1.17 -8.17 4.16
CA ILE A 92 -2.32 -9.05 4.41
C ILE A 92 -2.64 -9.81 3.12
N THR A 93 -2.48 -11.11 3.14
CA THR A 93 -2.83 -12.00 2.03
C THR A 93 -4.17 -12.71 2.23
N ASN A 94 -4.68 -12.69 3.45
CA ASN A 94 -6.03 -13.18 3.78
C ASN A 94 -6.89 -12.02 4.28
N ILE A 95 -7.88 -11.63 3.49
CA ILE A 95 -8.72 -10.46 3.78
C ILE A 95 -9.50 -10.57 5.11
N SER A 96 -9.77 -11.78 5.59
CA SER A 96 -10.42 -11.98 6.89
C SER A 96 -9.64 -11.41 8.06
N ASP A 97 -8.33 -11.26 7.91
CA ASP A 97 -7.45 -10.76 8.97
C ASP A 97 -7.44 -9.21 9.03
N LEU A 98 -7.96 -8.55 7.98
CA LEU A 98 -7.89 -7.08 7.84
C LEU A 98 -8.47 -6.33 9.03
N ASN A 99 -9.61 -6.77 9.57
CA ASN A 99 -10.26 -6.10 10.71
C ASN A 99 -9.37 -6.11 11.96
N SER A 100 -8.70 -7.22 12.25
CA SER A 100 -7.80 -7.32 13.39
C SER A 100 -6.58 -6.41 13.24
N TYR A 101 -6.08 -6.27 12.00
CA TYR A 101 -4.95 -5.38 11.71
C TYR A 101 -5.34 -3.91 11.79
N ILE A 102 -6.51 -3.51 11.32
CA ILE A 102 -7.01 -2.13 11.44
C ILE A 102 -7.14 -1.75 12.93
N SER A 103 -7.78 -2.60 13.73
CA SER A 103 -8.01 -2.34 15.16
C SER A 103 -6.73 -2.22 15.98
N ASN A 104 -5.67 -2.89 15.57
CA ASN A 104 -4.38 -2.92 16.28
C ASN A 104 -3.32 -1.97 15.67
N PHE A 105 -3.66 -1.27 14.58
CA PHE A 105 -2.68 -0.51 13.79
C PHE A 105 -2.21 0.76 14.48
N ASP A 106 -3.10 1.45 15.21
CA ASP A 106 -2.84 2.76 15.80
C ASP A 106 -1.78 2.76 16.92
N GLU A 107 -1.61 1.65 17.64
CA GLU A 107 -0.72 1.63 18.80
C GLU A 107 0.75 1.35 18.46
N ARG A 108 1.02 0.70 17.32
CA ARG A 108 2.35 0.12 17.05
C ARG A 108 3.30 0.98 16.21
N LYS A 109 2.83 1.96 15.46
CA LYS A 109 3.62 2.58 14.39
C LYS A 109 3.81 4.09 14.41
N LYS A 110 3.22 4.82 15.33
CA LYS A 110 3.45 6.29 15.42
C LYS A 110 4.87 6.69 15.84
N SER A 111 5.64 5.79 16.44
CA SER A 111 6.95 6.10 17.04
C SER A 111 8.16 5.85 16.13
N ASP A 112 8.08 4.93 15.16
CA ASP A 112 9.30 4.42 14.47
C ASP A 112 9.59 5.03 13.09
N LEU A 113 8.63 5.66 12.44
CA LEU A 113 8.75 6.04 11.03
C LEU A 113 9.46 7.37 10.78
N LYS A 114 9.40 8.31 11.72
CA LYS A 114 10.03 9.65 11.52
C LYS A 114 11.56 9.62 11.47
N SER A 115 12.19 8.67 12.15
CA SER A 115 13.66 8.61 12.21
C SER A 115 14.32 7.79 11.10
N LYS A 116 13.55 6.97 10.38
CA LYS A 116 14.08 6.03 9.37
C LYS A 116 13.83 6.43 7.91
N ASN A 117 13.15 7.55 7.67
CA ASN A 117 12.68 7.90 6.32
C ASN A 117 13.80 8.19 5.31
N ASN A 118 14.90 8.83 5.73
CA ASN A 118 16.01 9.12 4.82
C ASN A 118 16.81 7.86 4.45
N LEU A 119 17.12 7.02 5.44
CA LEU A 119 17.78 5.74 5.21
C LEU A 119 16.90 4.78 4.38
N PHE A 120 15.58 4.92 4.52
CA PHE A 120 14.60 4.20 3.73
C PHE A 120 14.69 4.59 2.25
N MET A 121 14.64 5.87 1.94
CA MET A 121 14.67 6.35 0.55
C MET A 121 15.96 5.97 -0.17
N GLU A 122 17.12 6.05 0.48
CA GLU A 122 18.40 5.62 -0.08
C GLU A 122 18.38 4.13 -0.44
N LYS A 123 18.02 3.27 0.50
CA LYS A 123 17.95 1.81 0.27
C LYS A 123 16.89 1.43 -0.77
N PHE A 124 15.80 2.18 -0.86
CA PHE A 124 14.78 1.94 -1.84
C PHE A 124 15.24 2.29 -3.26
N ILE A 125 15.90 3.43 -3.43
CA ILE A 125 16.50 3.82 -4.71
C ILE A 125 17.51 2.77 -5.15
N ASP A 126 18.36 2.30 -4.25
CA ASP A 126 19.33 1.23 -4.54
C ASP A 126 18.64 -0.07 -4.96
N MET A 127 17.56 -0.45 -4.29
CA MET A 127 16.80 -1.64 -4.65
C MET A 127 16.12 -1.51 -6.02
N ILE A 128 15.52 -0.36 -6.33
CA ILE A 128 14.92 -0.11 -7.64
C ILE A 128 15.99 -0.16 -8.73
N ASN A 129 17.14 0.45 -8.51
CA ASN A 129 18.25 0.42 -9.45
C ASN A 129 18.73 -1.02 -9.71
N GLN A 130 18.88 -1.84 -8.68
CA GLN A 130 19.23 -3.24 -8.80
C GLN A 130 18.19 -4.04 -9.59
N LEU A 131 16.90 -3.82 -9.34
CA LEU A 131 15.81 -4.50 -10.04
C LEU A 131 15.74 -4.06 -11.52
N MET A 132 16.06 -2.82 -11.83
CA MET A 132 16.14 -2.31 -13.20
C MET A 132 17.36 -2.89 -13.95
N GLU A 133 18.50 -3.03 -13.28
CA GLU A 133 19.72 -3.62 -13.86
C GLU A 133 19.55 -5.12 -14.12
N THR A 134 18.83 -5.86 -13.30
CA THR A 134 18.57 -7.29 -13.48
C THR A 134 17.48 -7.59 -14.49
N GLY A 135 16.76 -6.59 -14.99
CA GLY A 135 15.68 -6.73 -15.96
C GLY A 135 14.43 -7.44 -15.45
N ASP A 136 14.31 -7.61 -14.13
CA ASP A 136 13.18 -8.30 -13.49
C ASP A 136 11.89 -7.44 -13.42
N ILE A 137 11.96 -6.16 -13.78
CA ILE A 137 10.78 -5.30 -13.91
C ILE A 137 10.57 -4.98 -15.39
N LYS A 138 9.67 -5.73 -16.03
CA LYS A 138 9.04 -5.28 -17.27
C LYS A 138 7.81 -4.44 -16.88
N TYR A 139 7.85 -3.17 -17.27
CA TYR A 139 6.67 -2.32 -17.23
C TYR A 139 5.70 -2.78 -18.31
N ASP A 140 4.58 -3.34 -17.91
CA ASP A 140 3.39 -3.44 -18.76
C ASP A 140 2.47 -2.26 -18.46
#